data_e11fe097c2a2c843fd29700ea4d350ba
#
_entry.id   e11fe097c2a2c843fd29700ea4d350ba
#
_cell.length_a   1.000
_cell.length_b   1.000
_cell.length_c   1.000
_cell.angle_alpha   90.00
_cell.angle_beta   90.00
_cell.angle_gamma   90.00
#
_symmetry.space_group_name_H-M   'P 1'
#
loop_
_entity.id
_entity.type
_entity.pdbx_description
1 polymer ?
#
loop_
_entity_poly.entity_id
_entity_poly.type
_entity_poly.pdbx_seq_one_letter_code
_entity_poly.pdbx_strand_id
1 'polypeptide(L)'
;MAQKRPEQSPENKTLSELVCKYLDRYGWSYAELARKSYLSKTTIHRIITNKDHRGNTNRTSVEAVAALVIAFQLTDEEANELFYAAFHQFGVWIEARDNHYSIEETNDLLFEIGFPVLRE
;
A
#
# COMPACT_ATOMS: atom_id res chain seq x y z
N MET A 1 22.59 -9.93 -8.31
CA MET A 1 22.08 -9.74 -8.23
C MET A 1 21.39 -9.35 -8.03
N ALA A 2 21.35 -9.50 -8.30
CA ALA A 2 20.63 -9.14 -8.25
C ALA A 2 19.89 -8.94 -7.89
N GLN A 3 19.87 -8.73 -7.83
CA GLN A 3 19.16 -8.48 -7.37
C GLN A 3 18.14 -8.52 -7.49
N LYS A 4 18.22 -9.20 -7.21
CA LYS A 4 16.90 -9.47 -7.42
C LYS A 4 16.03 -8.60 -6.70
N ARG A 5 15.20 -8.01 -7.36
CA ARG A 5 14.37 -7.02 -6.76
C ARG A 5 13.19 -7.66 -6.08
N PRO A 6 12.76 -7.12 -4.96
CA PRO A 6 11.65 -7.72 -4.22
C PRO A 6 10.37 -7.82 -5.01
N GLU A 7 10.12 -6.89 -5.89
CA GLU A 7 8.89 -6.93 -6.64
C GLU A 7 8.85 -8.07 -7.63
N GLN A 8 9.97 -8.71 -7.82
CA GLN A 8 10.02 -9.88 -8.67
C GLN A 8 9.60 -11.12 -7.95
N SER A 9 9.45 -11.04 -6.66
CA SER A 9 9.15 -12.23 -5.89
C SER A 9 7.68 -12.57 -5.99
N PRO A 10 7.34 -13.85 -5.85
CA PRO A 10 5.93 -14.24 -5.86
C PRO A 10 5.17 -13.73 -4.67
N GLU A 11 5.86 -13.25 -3.65
CA GLU A 11 5.17 -12.73 -2.48
C GLU A 11 4.73 -11.28 -2.61
N ASN A 12 5.02 -10.65 -3.74
CA ASN A 12 4.65 -9.26 -3.93
C ASN A 12 3.16 -9.17 -4.17
N LYS A 13 2.40 -8.96 -3.12
CA LYS A 13 0.95 -9.04 -3.16
C LYS A 13 0.30 -7.67 -3.30
N THR A 14 -0.90 -7.66 -3.84
CA THR A 14 -1.68 -6.43 -3.89
C THR A 14 -2.23 -6.12 -2.51
N LEU A 15 -2.70 -4.89 -2.38
CA LEU A 15 -3.35 -4.48 -1.13
C LEU A 15 -4.52 -5.38 -0.80
N SER A 16 -5.33 -5.70 -1.80
CA SER A 16 -6.47 -6.58 -1.60
C SER A 16 -6.04 -7.94 -1.06
N GLU A 17 -5.01 -8.51 -1.65
CA GLU A 17 -4.52 -9.82 -1.22
C GLU A 17 -3.99 -9.79 0.21
N LEU A 18 -3.29 -8.73 0.55
CA LEU A 18 -2.75 -8.62 1.90
C LEU A 18 -3.87 -8.45 2.93
N VAL A 19 -4.85 -7.63 2.63
CA VAL A 19 -5.96 -7.44 3.56
C VAL A 19 -6.71 -8.76 3.74
N CYS A 20 -6.93 -9.49 2.67
CA CYS A 20 -7.60 -10.80 2.78
C CYS A 20 -6.77 -11.76 3.60
N LYS A 21 -5.46 -11.74 3.44
CA LYS A 21 -4.58 -12.59 4.23
C LYS A 21 -4.72 -12.31 5.71
N TYR A 22 -4.79 -11.03 6.08
CA TYR A 22 -4.91 -10.68 7.49
C TYR A 22 -6.30 -10.98 8.03
N LEU A 23 -7.33 -10.81 7.19
CA LEU A 23 -8.67 -11.22 7.60
C LEU A 23 -8.70 -12.71 7.91
N ASP A 24 -8.06 -13.51 7.07
CA ASP A 24 -7.98 -14.95 7.30
C ASP A 24 -7.21 -15.27 8.57
N ARG A 25 -6.14 -14.52 8.80
CA ARG A 25 -5.32 -14.77 10.00
C ARG A 25 -6.15 -14.67 11.28
N TYR A 26 -7.06 -13.69 11.33
CA TYR A 26 -7.85 -13.45 12.52
C TYR A 26 -9.25 -14.07 12.43
N GLY A 27 -9.63 -14.55 11.26
CA GLY A 27 -10.97 -15.07 11.09
C GLY A 27 -12.04 -13.98 11.15
N TRP A 28 -11.71 -12.78 10.72
CA TRP A 28 -12.65 -11.66 10.77
C TRP A 28 -13.45 -11.56 9.49
N SER A 29 -14.70 -11.13 9.65
CA SER A 29 -15.51 -10.73 8.52
C SER A 29 -15.22 -9.28 8.16
N TYR A 30 -15.75 -8.85 7.01
CA TYR A 30 -15.62 -7.44 6.64
C TYR A 30 -16.23 -6.54 7.69
N ALA A 31 -17.38 -6.96 8.24
CA ALA A 31 -18.03 -6.15 9.27
C ALA A 31 -17.18 -6.03 10.52
N GLU A 32 -16.50 -7.12 10.87
CA GLU A 32 -15.62 -7.08 12.02
C GLU A 32 -14.46 -6.13 11.79
N LEU A 33 -13.87 -6.17 10.58
CA LEU A 33 -12.79 -5.27 10.26
C LEU A 33 -13.26 -3.82 10.28
N ALA A 34 -14.46 -3.56 9.75
CA ALA A 34 -15.00 -2.21 9.77
C ALA A 34 -15.11 -1.69 11.19
N ARG A 35 -15.58 -2.55 12.09
CA ARG A 35 -15.75 -2.15 13.47
C ARG A 35 -14.40 -1.86 14.12
N LYS A 36 -13.42 -2.69 13.87
CA LYS A 36 -12.13 -2.54 14.53
C LYS A 36 -11.27 -1.42 13.95
N SER A 37 -11.44 -1.14 12.67
CA SER A 37 -10.64 -0.12 12.01
C SER A 37 -11.34 1.23 11.96
N TYR A 38 -12.63 1.27 12.25
CA TYR A 38 -13.46 2.46 12.14
C TYR A 38 -13.63 2.90 10.69
N LEU A 39 -13.27 2.03 9.75
CA LEU A 39 -13.53 2.30 8.34
C LEU A 39 -14.92 1.82 8.00
N SER A 40 -15.53 2.47 7.03
CA SER A 40 -16.85 2.03 6.59
C SER A 40 -16.75 0.73 5.83
N LYS A 41 -17.84 -0.01 5.81
CA LYS A 41 -17.87 -1.25 5.04
C LYS A 41 -17.67 -0.97 3.56
N THR A 42 -18.16 0.17 3.10
CA THR A 42 -17.95 0.56 1.71
C THR A 42 -16.48 0.71 1.40
N THR A 43 -15.74 1.37 2.29
CA THR A 43 -14.31 1.54 2.09
C THR A 43 -13.59 0.20 2.06
N ILE A 44 -13.94 -0.68 2.99
CA ILE A 44 -13.30 -2.00 3.04
C ILE A 44 -13.63 -2.80 1.79
N HIS A 45 -14.88 -2.78 1.38
CA HIS A 45 -15.27 -3.50 0.18
C HIS A 45 -14.51 -2.99 -1.04
N ARG A 46 -14.36 -1.66 -1.14
CA ARG A 46 -13.63 -1.08 -2.24
C ARG A 46 -12.17 -1.52 -2.24
N ILE A 47 -11.55 -1.55 -1.07
CA ILE A 47 -10.17 -1.98 -0.97
C ILE A 47 -10.03 -3.43 -1.42
N ILE A 48 -10.94 -4.28 -0.99
CA ILE A 48 -10.81 -5.71 -1.25
C ILE A 48 -11.12 -6.04 -2.69
N THR A 49 -12.06 -5.34 -3.30
CA THR A 49 -12.46 -5.66 -4.67
C THR A 49 -11.59 -4.97 -5.71
N ASN A 50 -10.81 -3.97 -5.30
CA ASN A 50 -9.96 -3.27 -6.25
C ASN A 50 -8.70 -4.09 -6.51
N LYS A 51 -8.66 -4.75 -7.64
CA LYS A 51 -7.53 -5.58 -7.99
C LYS A 51 -6.59 -4.92 -8.98
N ASP A 52 -6.84 -3.69 -9.29
CA ASP A 52 -6.00 -2.98 -10.25
C ASP A 52 -4.76 -2.49 -9.56
N HIS A 53 -3.62 -3.05 -9.96
CA HIS A 53 -2.36 -2.68 -9.36
C HIS A 53 -2.01 -1.23 -9.60
N ARG A 54 -2.51 -0.67 -10.66
CA ARG A 54 -2.20 0.72 -10.94
C ARG A 54 -2.88 1.65 -9.98
N GLY A 55 -3.95 1.20 -9.37
CA GLY A 55 -4.56 1.93 -8.29
C GLY A 55 -5.03 3.30 -8.65
N ASN A 56 -5.33 3.53 -9.90
CA ASN A 56 -5.68 4.89 -10.29
C ASN A 56 -7.14 5.20 -10.12
N THR A 57 -7.96 4.21 -9.85
CA THR A 57 -9.37 4.46 -9.71
C THR A 57 -9.82 4.61 -8.29
N ASN A 58 -9.29 3.77 -7.42
CA ASN A 58 -9.71 3.81 -6.02
C ASN A 58 -8.54 4.16 -5.17
N ARG A 59 -8.46 5.42 -4.85
CA ARG A 59 -7.38 5.86 -4.02
C ARG A 59 -7.68 5.54 -2.59
N THR A 60 -6.81 4.77 -2.00
CA THR A 60 -6.89 4.49 -0.59
C THR A 60 -6.09 5.55 0.13
N SER A 61 -6.65 6.14 1.14
CA SER A 61 -5.97 7.21 1.86
C SER A 61 -4.92 6.62 2.80
N VAL A 62 -3.95 7.45 3.14
CA VAL A 62 -2.94 7.05 4.11
C VAL A 62 -3.60 6.70 5.43
N GLU A 63 -4.60 7.47 5.82
CA GLU A 63 -5.28 7.21 7.08
C GLU A 63 -5.98 5.86 7.06
N ALA A 64 -6.56 5.48 5.93
CA ALA A 64 -7.22 4.19 5.86
C ALA A 64 -6.22 3.05 6.04
N VAL A 65 -5.06 3.16 5.38
CA VAL A 65 -4.04 2.12 5.53
C VAL A 65 -3.52 2.09 6.95
N ALA A 66 -3.33 3.26 7.54
CA ALA A 66 -2.89 3.32 8.94
C ALA A 66 -3.91 2.64 9.85
N ALA A 67 -5.19 2.86 9.59
CA ALA A 67 -6.23 2.21 10.39
C ALA A 67 -6.15 0.69 10.28
N LEU A 68 -5.86 0.19 9.09
CA LEU A 68 -5.70 -1.24 8.91
C LEU A 68 -4.49 -1.78 9.67
N VAL A 69 -3.39 -1.05 9.62
CA VAL A 69 -2.19 -1.46 10.35
C VAL A 69 -2.49 -1.58 11.83
N ILE A 70 -3.22 -0.62 12.36
CA ILE A 70 -3.53 -0.64 13.78
C ILE A 70 -4.53 -1.74 14.11
N ALA A 71 -5.57 -1.87 13.29
CA ALA A 71 -6.60 -2.88 13.56
C ALA A 71 -6.03 -4.29 13.52
N PHE A 72 -5.16 -4.56 12.58
CA PHE A 72 -4.55 -5.88 12.44
C PHE A 72 -3.34 -6.06 13.33
N GLN A 73 -2.87 -4.99 13.98
CA GLN A 73 -1.69 -5.06 14.86
C GLN A 73 -0.48 -5.61 14.11
N LEU A 74 -0.21 -5.01 12.97
CA LEU A 74 0.84 -5.50 12.10
C LEU A 74 2.21 -5.15 12.65
N THR A 75 3.18 -6.00 12.37
CA THR A 75 4.57 -5.70 12.67
C THR A 75 5.07 -4.61 11.74
N ASP A 76 6.27 -4.09 12.04
CA ASP A 76 6.87 -3.08 11.17
C ASP A 76 6.99 -3.57 9.74
N GLU A 77 7.44 -4.80 9.58
CA GLU A 77 7.61 -5.36 8.24
C GLU A 77 6.29 -5.51 7.52
N GLU A 78 5.29 -5.98 8.24
CA GLU A 78 3.97 -6.15 7.64
C GLU A 78 3.37 -4.80 7.29
N ALA A 79 3.55 -3.82 8.16
CA ALA A 79 3.04 -2.48 7.88
C ALA A 79 3.70 -1.90 6.65
N ASN A 80 5.03 -2.06 6.52
CA ASN A 80 5.73 -1.59 5.35
C ASN A 80 5.22 -2.25 4.09
N GLU A 81 5.00 -3.55 4.16
CA GLU A 81 4.49 -4.29 3.01
C GLU A 81 3.13 -3.76 2.59
N LEU A 82 2.28 -3.48 3.58
CA LEU A 82 0.94 -2.98 3.29
C LEU A 82 1.00 -1.60 2.65
N PHE A 83 1.86 -0.72 3.16
CA PHE A 83 2.00 0.60 2.57
C PHE A 83 2.58 0.54 1.17
N TYR A 84 3.52 -0.35 0.92
CA TYR A 84 4.03 -0.53 -0.43
C TYR A 84 2.94 -0.97 -1.38
N ALA A 85 2.10 -1.88 -0.93
CA ALA A 85 1.02 -2.38 -1.78
C ALA A 85 -0.01 -1.30 -2.07
N ALA A 86 -0.27 -0.44 -1.09
CA ALA A 86 -1.25 0.61 -1.24
C ALA A 86 -0.71 1.80 -2.03
N PHE A 87 0.55 2.09 -1.88
CA PHE A 87 1.17 3.27 -2.48
C PHE A 87 2.45 2.86 -3.16
N HIS A 88 2.35 2.48 -4.41
CA HIS A 88 3.52 2.00 -5.14
C HIS A 88 4.60 3.08 -5.24
N GLN A 89 4.20 4.34 -5.23
CA GLN A 89 5.18 5.42 -5.27
C GLN A 89 6.04 5.46 -4.01
N PHE A 90 5.64 4.76 -2.97
CA PHE A 90 6.45 4.70 -1.76
C PHE A 90 7.84 4.16 -2.07
N GLY A 91 7.92 3.17 -2.95
CA GLY A 91 9.21 2.64 -3.37
C GLY A 91 10.06 3.67 -4.06
N VAL A 92 9.43 4.54 -4.86
CA VAL A 92 10.16 5.61 -5.52
C VAL A 92 10.71 6.59 -4.49
N TRP A 93 9.90 6.91 -3.49
CA TRP A 93 10.36 7.84 -2.45
C TRP A 93 11.55 7.27 -1.68
N ILE A 94 11.51 5.98 -1.37
CA ILE A 94 12.61 5.34 -0.66
C ILE A 94 13.86 5.32 -1.52
N GLU A 95 13.70 4.99 -2.78
CA GLU A 95 14.84 4.99 -3.70
C GLU A 95 15.46 6.38 -3.82
N ALA A 96 14.61 7.38 -3.88
CA ALA A 96 15.09 8.75 -3.98
C ALA A 96 15.88 9.14 -2.73
N ARG A 97 15.39 8.75 -1.56
CA ARG A 97 16.11 9.03 -0.32
C ARG A 97 17.46 8.33 -0.32
N ASP A 98 17.47 7.06 -0.66
CA ASP A 98 18.68 6.27 -0.58
C ASP A 98 19.72 6.73 -1.56
N ASN A 99 19.32 7.25 -2.72
CA ASN A 99 20.23 7.69 -3.75
C ASN A 99 20.43 9.21 -3.76
N HIS A 100 19.84 9.89 -2.79
CA HIS A 100 20.01 11.33 -2.63
C HIS A 100 19.54 12.13 -3.85
N TYR A 101 18.45 11.69 -4.46
CA TYR A 101 17.86 12.44 -5.54
C TYR A 101 17.30 13.76 -5.01
N SER A 102 17.36 14.78 -5.81
CA SER A 102 16.67 16.01 -5.48
C SER A 102 15.18 15.82 -5.64
N ILE A 103 14.41 16.75 -5.10
CA ILE A 103 12.96 16.71 -5.29
C ILE A 103 12.62 16.81 -6.77
N GLU A 104 13.38 17.63 -7.50
CA GLU A 104 13.16 17.76 -8.93
C GLU A 104 13.37 16.43 -9.65
N GLU A 105 14.47 15.76 -9.34
CA GLU A 105 14.76 14.47 -9.95
C GLU A 105 13.71 13.44 -9.61
N THR A 106 13.28 13.46 -8.37
CA THR A 106 12.24 12.53 -7.93
C THR A 106 10.93 12.79 -8.66
N ASN A 107 10.59 14.05 -8.83
CA ASN A 107 9.35 14.40 -9.52
C ASN A 107 9.40 14.01 -10.99
N ASP A 108 10.56 14.15 -11.61
CA ASP A 108 10.70 13.70 -12.99
C ASP A 108 10.39 12.22 -13.10
N LEU A 109 10.93 11.44 -12.17
CA LEU A 109 10.72 10.01 -12.17
C LEU A 109 9.25 9.67 -11.90
N LEU A 110 8.66 10.34 -10.91
CA LEU A 110 7.26 10.10 -10.59
C LEU A 110 6.36 10.43 -11.76
N PHE A 111 6.65 11.53 -12.44
CA PHE A 111 5.85 11.94 -13.58
C PHE A 111 5.93 10.90 -14.70
N GLU A 112 7.13 10.41 -14.97
CA GLU A 112 7.32 9.41 -16.03
C GLU A 112 6.55 8.14 -15.75
N ILE A 113 6.51 7.74 -14.48
CA ILE A 113 5.85 6.51 -14.09
C ILE A 113 4.33 6.70 -14.02
N GLY A 114 3.88 7.93 -13.86
CA GLY A 114 2.46 8.21 -13.77
C GLY A 114 1.96 8.40 -12.36
N PHE A 115 2.85 8.62 -11.41
CA PHE A 115 2.48 8.86 -10.03
C PHE A 115 2.42 10.35 -9.75
N PRO A 116 1.65 10.75 -8.74
CA PRO A 116 1.60 12.16 -8.37
C PRO A 116 2.98 12.68 -7.98
N VAL A 117 3.28 13.89 -8.42
CA VAL A 117 4.54 14.51 -8.06
C VAL A 117 4.43 15.13 -6.68
N LEU A 118 5.58 15.36 -6.07
CA LEU A 118 5.65 15.95 -4.74
C LEU A 118 5.49 17.46 -4.85
N ARG A 119 4.67 17.99 -3.97
CA ARG A 119 4.51 19.45 -3.89
C ARG A 119 3.90 19.76 -2.55
N GLU A 120 4.00 21.01 -2.17
CA GLU A 120 3.46 21.43 -0.88
C GLU A 120 1.97 21.27 -0.81
#